data_fbcc4032a2abefeb3f9ddf2a14c61a8e
#
_entry.id   fbcc4032a2abefeb3f9ddf2a14c61a8e
#
_cell.length_a   1.000
_cell.length_b   1.000
_cell.length_c   1.000
_cell.angle_alpha   90.00
_cell.angle_beta   90.00
_cell.angle_gamma   90.00
#
_symmetry.space_group_name_H-M   'P 1'
#
loop_
_entity.id
_entity.type
_entity.pdbx_description
1 polymer ?
#
loop_
_entity_poly.entity_id
_entity_poly.type
_entity_poly.pdbx_seq_one_letter_code
_entity_poly.pdbx_strand_id
1 'polypeptide(L)'
;MDLSEFSFNRIKAGRKVDMRLFDKKRQSLKIGDVIEYENLNNPHEHLLCQVLGTAVFDNFGNMVDCLTPQLLGYDNKEEVILRLNRAYSLEQQKDFNVMAIFIQNITSTPVLTREAYFER
;
A
#
# COMPACT_ATOMS: atom_id res chain seq x y z
N MET A 1 3.59 -3.14 -8.90
CA MET A 1 2.70 -1.95 -8.86
C MET A 1 3.52 -0.68 -8.77
N ASP A 2 3.05 0.35 -9.43
CA ASP A 2 3.76 1.62 -9.40
C ASP A 2 3.36 2.46 -8.19
N LEU A 3 4.34 3.17 -7.65
CA LEU A 3 4.14 4.15 -6.58
C LEU A 3 4.77 5.48 -6.98
N SER A 4 4.10 6.59 -6.63
CA SER A 4 4.75 7.89 -6.65
C SER A 4 5.95 7.88 -5.70
N GLU A 5 6.92 8.74 -5.94
CA GLU A 5 8.09 8.84 -5.06
C GLU A 5 7.69 9.08 -3.61
N PHE A 6 6.68 9.91 -3.38
CA PHE A 6 6.17 10.17 -2.03
C PHE A 6 5.69 8.89 -1.35
N SER A 7 4.83 8.12 -2.01
CA SER A 7 4.30 6.87 -1.44
C SER A 7 5.36 5.80 -1.30
N PHE A 8 6.26 5.70 -2.27
CA PHE A 8 7.38 4.76 -2.24
C PHE A 8 8.25 5.01 -1.01
N ASN A 9 8.64 6.27 -0.78
CA ASN A 9 9.47 6.62 0.35
C ASN A 9 8.75 6.42 1.69
N ARG A 10 7.45 6.63 1.75
CA ARG A 10 6.65 6.36 2.96
C ARG A 10 6.64 4.87 3.30
N ILE A 11 6.44 4.01 2.33
CA ILE A 11 6.47 2.55 2.55
C ILE A 11 7.90 2.10 2.92
N LYS A 12 8.90 2.62 2.23
CA LYS A 12 10.30 2.36 2.54
C LYS A 12 10.65 2.75 3.98
N ALA A 13 10.08 3.85 4.47
CA ALA A 13 10.28 4.35 5.83
C ALA A 13 9.43 3.65 6.89
N GLY A 14 8.54 2.72 6.51
CA GLY A 14 7.80 1.90 7.47
C GLY A 14 6.29 1.98 7.41
N ARG A 15 5.69 2.74 6.48
CA ARG A 15 4.24 2.72 6.33
C ARG A 15 3.81 1.32 5.91
N LYS A 16 2.81 0.77 6.61
CA LYS A 16 2.38 -0.63 6.44
C LYS A 16 1.06 -0.79 5.71
N VAL A 17 0.55 0.27 5.10
CA VAL A 17 -0.72 0.25 4.38
C VAL A 17 -0.54 0.94 3.04
N ASP A 18 -0.96 0.27 1.97
CA ASP A 18 -1.12 0.84 0.64
C ASP A 18 -2.61 1.05 0.38
N MET A 19 -2.96 2.19 -0.22
CA MET A 19 -4.34 2.59 -0.46
C MET A 19 -4.60 2.66 -1.96
N ARG A 20 -5.55 1.87 -2.44
CA ARG A 20 -5.84 1.73 -3.88
C ARG A 20 -7.34 1.69 -4.14
N LEU A 21 -7.72 1.86 -5.41
CA LEU A 21 -9.05 1.47 -5.85
C LEU A 21 -9.18 -0.05 -5.81
N PHE A 22 -10.37 -0.52 -5.48
CA PHE A 22 -10.69 -1.94 -5.50
C PHE A 22 -11.15 -2.35 -6.90
N ASP A 23 -10.28 -2.13 -7.88
CA ASP A 23 -10.55 -2.46 -9.27
C ASP A 23 -10.33 -3.95 -9.53
N LYS A 24 -10.71 -4.38 -10.73
CA LYS A 24 -10.66 -5.80 -11.11
C LYS A 24 -9.29 -6.42 -10.89
N LYS A 25 -8.23 -5.69 -11.20
CA LYS A 25 -6.85 -6.17 -11.05
C LYS A 25 -6.51 -6.46 -9.60
N ARG A 26 -6.98 -5.62 -8.68
CA ARG A 26 -6.63 -5.72 -7.25
C ARG A 26 -7.57 -6.64 -6.47
N GLN A 27 -8.72 -6.99 -7.04
CA GLN A 27 -9.65 -7.93 -6.40
C GLN A 27 -9.08 -9.33 -6.24
N SER A 28 -8.05 -9.68 -6.99
CA SER A 28 -7.39 -10.99 -6.90
C SER A 28 -6.29 -11.09 -5.84
N LEU A 29 -5.94 -9.99 -5.18
CA LEU A 29 -4.91 -10.01 -4.14
C LEU A 29 -5.34 -10.86 -2.94
N LYS A 30 -4.42 -11.69 -2.47
CA LYS A 30 -4.63 -12.61 -1.36
C LYS A 30 -3.55 -12.46 -0.30
N ILE A 31 -3.87 -12.84 0.93
CA ILE A 31 -2.89 -12.93 2.00
C ILE A 31 -1.74 -13.83 1.55
N GLY A 32 -0.53 -13.37 1.75
CA GLY A 32 0.69 -14.09 1.37
C GLY A 32 1.25 -13.71 0.01
N ASP A 33 0.47 -13.05 -0.84
CA ASP A 33 0.99 -12.55 -2.12
C ASP A 33 2.13 -11.58 -1.88
N VAL A 34 3.06 -11.53 -2.83
CA VAL A 34 4.16 -10.56 -2.81
C VAL A 34 3.92 -9.55 -3.91
N ILE A 35 3.95 -8.28 -3.53
CA ILE A 35 3.84 -7.16 -4.47
C ILE A 35 5.23 -6.57 -4.65
N GLU A 36 5.66 -6.42 -5.90
CA GLU A 36 6.83 -5.63 -6.24
C GLU A 36 6.38 -4.21 -6.55
N TYR A 37 6.81 -3.27 -5.72
CA TYR A 37 6.55 -1.85 -5.93
C TYR A 37 7.73 -1.21 -6.64
N GLU A 38 7.42 -0.39 -7.64
CA GLU A 38 8.40 0.35 -8.41
C GLU A 38 8.20 1.85 -8.18
N ASN A 39 9.31 2.57 -7.95
CA ASN A 39 9.27 4.02 -7.83
C ASN A 39 9.14 4.63 -9.24
N LEU A 40 8.04 5.36 -9.49
CA LEU A 40 7.80 5.99 -10.80
C LEU A 40 8.91 6.98 -11.20
N ASN A 41 9.54 7.63 -10.23
CA ASN A 41 10.59 8.60 -10.50
C ASN A 41 11.98 7.99 -10.60
N ASN A 42 12.14 6.74 -10.19
CA ASN A 42 13.39 6.00 -10.30
C ASN A 42 13.11 4.52 -10.52
N PRO A 43 13.04 4.07 -11.81
CA PRO A 43 12.67 2.69 -12.13
C PRO A 43 13.63 1.62 -11.61
N HIS A 44 14.82 2.01 -11.17
CA HIS A 44 15.79 1.09 -10.57
C HIS A 44 15.53 0.80 -9.10
N GLU A 45 14.66 1.56 -8.46
CA GLU A 45 14.29 1.33 -7.07
C GLU A 45 13.02 0.47 -6.99
N HIS A 46 13.12 -0.63 -6.25
CA HIS A 46 12.04 -1.57 -6.04
C HIS A 46 11.89 -1.91 -4.56
N LEU A 47 10.67 -2.22 -4.16
CA LEU A 47 10.37 -2.77 -2.85
C LEU A 47 9.56 -4.06 -3.03
N LEU A 48 9.89 -5.08 -2.26
CA LEU A 48 9.09 -6.30 -2.18
C LEU A 48 8.31 -6.27 -0.87
N CYS A 49 6.99 -6.37 -0.98
CA CYS A 49 6.09 -6.34 0.17
C CYS A 49 5.16 -7.54 0.15
N GLN A 50 5.04 -8.20 1.30
CA GLN A 50 4.10 -9.30 1.44
C GLN A 50 2.75 -8.77 1.89
N VAL A 51 1.67 -9.26 1.29
CA VAL A 51 0.30 -8.91 1.67
C VAL A 51 -0.07 -9.65 2.95
N LEU A 52 -0.37 -8.90 4.00
CA LEU A 52 -0.81 -9.45 5.28
C LEU A 52 -2.33 -9.53 5.38
N GLY A 53 -3.04 -8.71 4.63
CA GLY A 53 -4.49 -8.65 4.61
C GLY A 53 -4.98 -7.50 3.75
N THR A 54 -6.29 -7.46 3.52
CA THR A 54 -6.94 -6.39 2.77
C THR A 54 -8.25 -6.01 3.46
N ALA A 55 -8.68 -4.76 3.24
CA ALA A 55 -9.97 -4.29 3.70
C ALA A 55 -10.58 -3.37 2.64
N VAL A 56 -11.88 -3.52 2.38
CA VAL A 56 -12.59 -2.76 1.36
C VAL A 56 -13.51 -1.75 2.03
N PHE A 57 -13.53 -0.54 1.49
CA PHE A 57 -14.36 0.57 1.97
C PHE A 57 -15.10 1.21 0.79
N ASP A 58 -16.19 1.91 1.08
CA ASP A 58 -16.96 2.61 0.04
C ASP A 58 -16.18 3.78 -0.57
N ASN A 59 -15.36 4.43 0.22
CA ASN A 59 -14.53 5.55 -0.21
C ASN A 59 -13.36 5.76 0.75
N PHE A 60 -12.42 6.61 0.39
CA PHE A 60 -11.27 6.89 1.22
C PHE A 60 -11.61 7.63 2.53
N GLY A 61 -12.68 8.41 2.54
CA GLY A 61 -13.14 9.04 3.78
C GLY A 61 -13.48 8.01 4.85
N ASN A 62 -14.24 6.99 4.49
CA ASN A 62 -14.59 5.89 5.40
C ASN A 62 -13.36 5.08 5.81
N MET A 63 -12.43 4.86 4.89
CA MET A 63 -11.18 4.18 5.19
C MET A 63 -10.38 4.93 6.26
N VAL A 64 -10.22 6.24 6.11
CA VAL A 64 -9.46 7.07 7.07
C VAL A 64 -10.14 7.08 8.42
N ASP A 65 -11.47 7.16 8.46
CA ASP A 65 -12.22 7.14 9.73
C ASP A 65 -12.02 5.81 10.48
N CYS A 66 -11.91 4.71 9.75
CA CYS A 66 -11.72 3.39 10.34
C CYS A 66 -10.26 3.15 10.76
N LEU A 67 -9.30 3.47 9.89
CA LEU A 67 -7.89 3.08 10.06
C LEU A 67 -7.04 4.16 10.74
N THR A 68 -7.50 5.37 10.84
CA THR A 68 -6.83 6.56 11.35
C THR A 68 -5.76 7.11 10.38
N PRO A 69 -5.55 8.43 10.35
CA PRO A 69 -4.51 9.02 9.50
C PRO A 69 -3.11 8.53 9.85
N GLN A 70 -2.83 8.32 11.13
CA GLN A 70 -1.51 7.91 11.61
C GLN A 70 -1.10 6.54 11.07
N LEU A 71 -2.02 5.59 11.04
CA LEU A 71 -1.74 4.27 10.45
C LEU A 71 -1.42 4.38 8.96
N LEU A 72 -2.04 5.33 8.27
CA LEU A 72 -1.83 5.58 6.86
C LEU A 72 -0.60 6.44 6.57
N GLY A 73 0.12 6.87 7.60
CA GLY A 73 1.36 7.62 7.48
C GLY A 73 1.20 9.12 7.39
N TYR A 74 0.10 9.66 7.91
CA TYR A 74 -0.22 11.09 7.87
C TYR A 74 -0.57 11.63 9.24
N ASP A 75 -0.50 12.96 9.38
CA ASP A 75 -0.80 13.62 10.65
C ASP A 75 -2.30 13.84 10.86
N ASN A 76 -3.05 14.08 9.79
CA ASN A 76 -4.48 14.38 9.89
C ASN A 76 -5.24 13.84 8.67
N LYS A 77 -6.57 13.75 8.84
CA LYS A 77 -7.48 13.22 7.81
C LYS A 77 -7.49 14.07 6.55
N GLU A 78 -7.47 15.39 6.69
CA GLU A 78 -7.56 16.31 5.56
C GLU A 78 -6.42 16.10 4.57
N GLU A 79 -5.21 15.88 5.07
CA GLU A 79 -4.04 15.63 4.24
C GLU A 79 -4.17 14.32 3.46
N VAL A 80 -4.64 13.26 4.11
CA VAL A 80 -4.85 11.96 3.45
C VAL A 80 -5.88 12.11 2.34
N ILE A 81 -7.02 12.70 2.64
CA ILE A 81 -8.13 12.86 1.68
C ILE A 81 -7.69 13.73 0.50
N LEU A 82 -6.98 14.82 0.76
CA LEU A 82 -6.49 15.68 -0.30
C LEU A 82 -5.61 14.92 -1.29
N ARG A 83 -4.67 14.11 -0.80
CA ARG A 83 -3.78 13.34 -1.65
C ARG A 83 -4.51 12.24 -2.42
N LEU A 84 -5.37 11.51 -1.74
CA LEU A 84 -6.08 10.40 -2.36
C LEU A 84 -7.11 10.89 -3.38
N ASN A 85 -7.78 12.00 -3.12
CA ASN A 85 -8.74 12.58 -4.07
C ASN A 85 -8.06 13.21 -5.28
N ARG A 86 -6.77 13.55 -5.19
CA ARG A 86 -5.98 13.96 -6.37
C ARG A 86 -5.61 12.76 -7.24
N ALA A 87 -5.30 11.63 -6.60
CA ALA A 87 -4.93 10.40 -7.33
C ALA A 87 -6.15 9.68 -7.92
N TYR A 88 -7.28 9.73 -7.21
CA TYR A 88 -8.49 8.99 -7.57
C TYR A 88 -9.72 9.89 -7.42
N SER A 89 -10.50 10.05 -8.48
CA SER A 89 -11.72 10.86 -8.41
C SER A 89 -12.77 10.21 -7.51
N LEU A 90 -13.72 11.03 -7.02
CA LEU A 90 -14.85 10.53 -6.24
C LEU A 90 -15.70 9.56 -7.06
N GLU A 91 -15.81 9.79 -8.36
CA GLU A 91 -16.54 8.90 -9.27
C GLU A 91 -15.87 7.52 -9.35
N GLN A 92 -14.54 7.49 -9.50
CA GLN A 92 -13.79 6.23 -9.48
C GLN A 92 -13.97 5.47 -8.16
N GLN A 93 -13.95 6.18 -7.04
CA GLN A 93 -14.18 5.58 -5.73
C GLN A 93 -15.58 4.97 -5.63
N LYS A 94 -16.58 5.65 -6.17
CA LYS A 94 -17.96 5.15 -6.19
C LYS A 94 -18.10 3.91 -7.09
N ASP A 95 -17.45 3.91 -8.24
CA ASP A 95 -17.58 2.84 -9.23
C ASP A 95 -16.84 1.56 -8.80
N PHE A 96 -15.68 1.69 -8.13
CA PHE A 96 -14.83 0.55 -7.80
C PHE A 96 -14.74 0.23 -6.32
N ASN A 97 -15.17 1.14 -5.44
CA ASN A 97 -14.80 1.12 -4.04
C ASN A 97 -13.28 1.27 -3.87
N VAL A 98 -12.82 1.26 -2.65
CA VAL A 98 -11.40 1.43 -2.33
C VAL A 98 -10.93 0.33 -1.39
N MET A 99 -9.64 0.04 -1.41
CA MET A 99 -9.09 -0.98 -0.54
C MET A 99 -7.83 -0.48 0.17
N ALA A 100 -7.68 -0.93 1.40
CA ALA A 100 -6.43 -0.88 2.13
C ALA A 100 -5.74 -2.23 1.95
N ILE A 101 -4.46 -2.20 1.57
CA ILE A 101 -3.63 -3.39 1.47
C ILE A 101 -2.61 -3.30 2.62
N PHE A 102 -2.72 -4.20 3.58
CA PHE A 102 -1.78 -4.27 4.70
C PHE A 102 -0.56 -5.05 4.25
N ILE A 103 0.61 -4.45 4.36
CA ILE A 103 1.84 -4.98 3.79
C ILE A 103 2.97 -5.03 4.80
N GLN A 104 3.89 -5.95 4.56
CA GLN A 104 5.17 -6.01 5.25
C GLN A 104 6.28 -5.88 4.22
N ASN A 105 7.16 -4.90 4.38
CA ASN A 105 8.32 -4.73 3.52
C ASN A 105 9.32 -5.84 3.83
N ILE A 106 9.59 -6.69 2.83
CA ILE A 106 10.49 -7.83 2.95
C ILE A 106 11.72 -7.69 2.04
N THR A 107 11.96 -6.50 1.51
CA THR A 107 12.98 -6.26 0.48
C THR A 107 14.36 -6.78 0.85
N SER A 108 14.82 -6.56 2.08
CA SER A 108 16.16 -6.97 2.50
C SER A 108 16.17 -8.08 3.56
N THR A 109 15.03 -8.41 4.14
CA THR A 109 14.94 -9.35 5.26
C THR A 109 14.97 -10.82 4.83
N PRO A 110 14.26 -11.24 3.75
CA PRO A 110 14.07 -12.66 3.46
C PRO A 110 15.36 -13.38 3.09
N VAL A 111 16.23 -12.73 2.33
CA VAL A 111 17.46 -13.37 1.82
C VAL A 111 18.37 -13.74 2.98
N LEU A 112 18.70 -12.78 3.84
CA LEU A 112 19.58 -13.02 4.98
C LEU A 112 18.96 -14.03 5.97
N THR A 113 17.69 -13.85 6.26
CA THR A 113 16.98 -14.76 7.19
C THR A 113 16.93 -16.17 6.62
N ARG A 114 16.65 -16.30 5.34
CA ARG A 114 16.56 -17.60 4.70
C ARG A 114 17.90 -18.31 4.63
N GLU A 115 18.96 -17.60 4.27
CA GLU A 115 20.31 -18.16 4.23
C GLU A 115 20.76 -18.61 5.62
N ALA A 116 20.59 -17.76 6.61
CA ALA A 116 20.91 -18.11 7.99
C ALA A 116 20.13 -19.32 8.46
N TYR A 117 18.88 -19.43 8.06
CA TYR A 117 18.03 -20.56 8.42
C TYR A 117 18.48 -21.87 7.77
N PHE A 118 18.81 -21.84 6.49
CA PHE A 118 19.18 -23.05 5.76
C PHE A 118 20.59 -23.53 6.05
N GLU A 119 21.48 -22.68 6.49
CA GLU A 119 22.84 -23.07 6.88
C GLU A 119 22.93 -23.74 8.24
N ARG A 120 21.84 -23.78 8.96
CA ARG A 120 21.78 -24.42 10.25
C ARG A 120 21.41 -25.89 10.13
#